data_c8e047ee62bc35d348b8ac656c51567f
#
_entry.id   c8e047ee62bc35d348b8ac656c51567f
#
_cell.length_a   1.000
_cell.length_b   1.000
_cell.length_c   1.000
_cell.angle_alpha   90.00
_cell.angle_beta   90.00
_cell.angle_gamma   90.00
#
_symmetry.space_group_name_H-M   'P 1'
#
loop_
_entity.id
_entity.type
_entity.pdbx_description
1 polymer ?
#
loop_
_entity_poly.entity_id
_entity_poly.type
_entity_poly.pdbx_seq_one_letter_code
_entity_poly.pdbx_strand_id
1 'polypeptide(L)'
;VTACSSNSSSGKSTAKARTIEEIKKSGELRIAVFADKKPFGYVDNKGAYQGYDIELGNRLAKDLGVKPKYVSVDAANRAEFLISNKVDITLANFTVTDERKKQVDFALPYMKVSIGVVSPKDKVIKDVKELEGKTLIVTKGTTAETYFEKNYPNIKLQKYDQYXXXXMPTKHSLMVVAMPSQQIIQKFLLGL
;
A
#
# COMPACT_ATOMS: atom_id res chain seq x y z
N VAL A 1 54.62 9.37 -13.45
CA VAL A 1 53.50 8.44 -13.31
C VAL A 1 52.62 8.92 -12.13
N THR A 2 51.59 9.68 -12.43
CA THR A 2 50.70 10.28 -11.42
C THR A 2 49.43 9.40 -11.29
N ALA A 3 49.27 8.75 -10.15
CA ALA A 3 48.10 7.96 -9.86
C ALA A 3 47.00 8.86 -9.28
N CYS A 4 45.94 9.08 -10.03
CA CYS A 4 44.74 9.76 -9.52
C CYS A 4 43.90 8.75 -8.73
N SER A 5 43.89 8.88 -7.43
CA SER A 5 43.03 8.11 -6.54
C SER A 5 41.65 8.77 -6.53
N SER A 6 40.69 8.19 -7.26
CA SER A 6 39.33 8.66 -7.24
C SER A 6 38.64 8.09 -5.98
N ASN A 7 38.49 8.94 -5.00
CA ASN A 7 37.76 8.61 -3.77
C ASN A 7 36.28 8.72 -4.08
N SER A 8 35.64 7.60 -4.45
CA SER A 8 34.21 7.56 -4.64
C SER A 8 33.51 7.42 -3.27
N SER A 9 33.26 8.56 -2.64
CA SER A 9 32.38 8.62 -1.50
C SER A 9 30.94 8.39 -2.02
N SER A 10 30.42 7.20 -1.82
CA SER A 10 29.01 6.91 -2.07
C SER A 10 28.16 7.63 -1.02
N GLY A 11 28.06 8.95 -1.19
CA GLY A 11 27.09 9.74 -0.44
C GLY A 11 25.70 9.34 -0.91
N LYS A 12 24.93 8.70 -0.04
CA LYS A 12 23.51 8.47 -0.25
C LYS A 12 22.88 9.86 -0.34
N SER A 13 22.70 10.36 -1.55
CA SER A 13 22.00 11.62 -1.78
C SER A 13 20.55 11.43 -1.39
N THR A 14 20.20 11.84 -0.19
CA THR A 14 18.79 11.97 0.18
C THR A 14 18.23 13.14 -0.62
N ALA A 15 17.58 12.84 -1.72
CA ALA A 15 16.93 13.86 -2.53
C ALA A 15 15.94 14.60 -1.63
N LYS A 16 16.11 15.91 -1.53
CA LYS A 16 15.25 16.75 -0.68
C LYS A 16 13.81 16.74 -1.19
N ALA A 17 12.85 16.51 -0.27
CA ALA A 17 11.44 16.60 -0.60
C ALA A 17 11.07 17.98 -1.13
N ARG A 18 10.19 18.03 -2.14
CA ARG A 18 9.74 19.31 -2.72
C ARG A 18 8.83 20.04 -1.73
N THR A 19 8.98 21.34 -1.65
CA THR A 19 8.09 22.22 -0.88
C THR A 19 6.75 22.39 -1.64
N ILE A 20 5.74 22.88 -0.94
CA ILE A 20 4.44 23.21 -1.55
C ILE A 20 4.62 24.24 -2.69
N GLU A 21 5.51 25.22 -2.51
CA GLU A 21 5.80 26.23 -3.52
C GLU A 21 6.43 25.62 -4.76
N GLU A 22 7.36 24.68 -4.58
CA GLU A 22 7.99 23.96 -5.69
C GLU A 22 6.98 23.11 -6.44
N ILE A 23 6.06 22.44 -5.72
CA ILE A 23 4.97 21.66 -6.31
C ILE A 23 4.07 22.57 -7.16
N LYS A 24 3.61 23.71 -6.58
CA LYS A 24 2.76 24.69 -7.27
C LYS A 24 3.48 25.24 -8.53
N LYS A 25 4.75 25.59 -8.40
CA LYS A 25 5.55 26.10 -9.53
C LYS A 25 5.70 25.09 -10.65
N SER A 26 5.82 23.79 -10.31
CA SER A 26 5.94 22.72 -11.29
C SER A 26 4.62 22.43 -12.02
N GLY A 27 3.48 22.82 -11.43
CA GLY A 27 2.15 22.53 -11.96
C GLY A 27 1.69 21.09 -11.76
N GLU A 28 2.43 20.29 -10.98
CA GLU A 28 2.20 18.85 -10.88
C GLU A 28 2.43 18.33 -9.47
N LEU A 29 1.47 17.55 -8.93
CA LEU A 29 1.59 16.81 -7.68
C LEU A 29 1.79 15.32 -8.00
N ARG A 30 2.95 14.77 -7.63
CA ARG A 30 3.29 13.36 -7.88
C ARG A 30 2.76 12.51 -6.71
N ILE A 31 1.91 11.53 -7.00
CA ILE A 31 1.17 10.76 -6.00
C ILE A 31 1.39 9.26 -6.23
N ALA A 32 1.97 8.57 -5.24
CA ALA A 32 2.05 7.11 -5.28
C ALA A 32 0.70 6.53 -4.90
N VAL A 33 0.19 5.61 -5.73
CA VAL A 33 -1.11 4.96 -5.53
C VAL A 33 -1.01 3.48 -5.90
N PHE A 34 -1.91 2.66 -5.37
CA PHE A 34 -2.07 1.29 -5.88
C PHE A 34 -2.74 1.32 -7.25
N ALA A 35 -2.37 0.36 -8.10
CA ALA A 35 -2.96 0.18 -9.43
C ALA A 35 -3.81 -1.10 -9.51
N ASP A 36 -3.86 -1.88 -8.43
CA ASP A 36 -4.44 -3.24 -8.42
C ASP A 36 -5.26 -3.55 -7.17
N LYS A 37 -5.60 -2.53 -6.36
CA LYS A 37 -6.26 -2.75 -5.07
C LYS A 37 -7.60 -2.02 -4.99
N LYS A 38 -8.67 -2.64 -5.49
CA LYS A 38 -10.04 -2.12 -5.31
C LYS A 38 -10.45 -2.20 -3.84
N PRO A 39 -11.18 -1.22 -3.30
CA PRO A 39 -11.65 0.02 -3.94
C PRO A 39 -10.72 1.22 -3.77
N PHE A 40 -9.50 1.01 -3.25
CA PHE A 40 -8.57 2.09 -2.87
C PHE A 40 -7.92 2.75 -4.09
N GLY A 41 -7.15 1.97 -4.85
CA GLY A 41 -6.50 2.43 -6.08
C GLY A 41 -6.38 1.27 -7.07
N TYR A 42 -6.85 1.49 -8.29
CA TYR A 42 -6.81 0.48 -9.34
C TYR A 42 -6.86 1.15 -10.72
N VAL A 43 -6.43 0.41 -11.72
CA VAL A 43 -6.50 0.87 -13.11
C VAL A 43 -7.68 0.14 -13.78
N ASP A 44 -8.53 0.90 -14.45
CA ASP A 44 -9.70 0.35 -15.16
C ASP A 44 -9.30 -0.21 -16.53
N ASN A 45 -10.28 -0.75 -17.26
CA ASN A 45 -10.06 -1.37 -18.57
C ASN A 45 -9.59 -0.39 -19.65
N LYS A 46 -9.71 0.92 -19.38
CA LYS A 46 -9.26 1.98 -20.29
C LYS A 46 -7.88 2.52 -19.91
N GLY A 47 -7.27 1.96 -18.88
CA GLY A 47 -5.96 2.40 -18.38
C GLY A 47 -6.02 3.60 -17.43
N ALA A 48 -7.21 4.01 -16.97
CA ALA A 48 -7.37 5.16 -16.09
C ALA A 48 -7.33 4.72 -14.63
N TYR A 49 -6.66 5.51 -13.81
CA TYR A 49 -6.64 5.31 -12.35
C TYR A 49 -8.02 5.64 -11.76
N GLN A 50 -8.49 4.77 -10.88
CA GLN A 50 -9.79 4.86 -10.22
C GLN A 50 -9.64 4.48 -8.75
N GLY A 51 -10.59 4.93 -7.94
CA GLY A 51 -10.71 4.49 -6.55
C GLY A 51 -10.67 5.63 -5.55
N TYR A 52 -10.82 5.26 -4.29
CA TYR A 52 -10.92 6.20 -3.17
C TYR A 52 -9.68 7.11 -3.07
N ASP A 53 -8.49 6.50 -3.16
CA ASP A 53 -7.22 7.24 -3.06
C ASP A 53 -7.02 8.17 -4.25
N ILE A 54 -7.52 7.77 -5.43
CA ILE A 54 -7.45 8.59 -6.65
C ILE A 54 -8.35 9.82 -6.50
N GLU A 55 -9.57 9.63 -6.00
CA GLU A 55 -10.49 10.76 -5.78
C GLU A 55 -9.91 11.76 -4.77
N LEU A 56 -9.30 11.26 -3.69
CA LEU A 56 -8.62 12.13 -2.73
C LEU A 56 -7.45 12.87 -3.37
N GLY A 57 -6.66 12.17 -4.17
CA GLY A 57 -5.53 12.78 -4.91
C GLY A 57 -5.98 13.88 -5.86
N ASN A 58 -7.09 13.66 -6.58
CA ASN A 58 -7.68 14.66 -7.47
C ASN A 58 -8.09 15.91 -6.70
N ARG A 59 -8.71 15.75 -5.53
CA ARG A 59 -9.13 16.87 -4.68
C ARG A 59 -7.94 17.67 -4.16
N LEU A 60 -6.91 16.95 -3.66
CA LEU A 60 -5.68 17.58 -3.16
C LEU A 60 -4.99 18.40 -4.26
N ALA A 61 -4.86 17.81 -5.44
CA ALA A 61 -4.23 18.51 -6.58
C ALA A 61 -5.03 19.74 -6.98
N LYS A 62 -6.36 19.63 -7.00
CA LYS A 62 -7.26 20.75 -7.30
C LYS A 62 -7.10 21.88 -6.27
N ASP A 63 -7.05 21.54 -4.98
CA ASP A 63 -6.90 22.52 -3.90
C ASP A 63 -5.55 23.23 -3.97
N LEU A 64 -4.50 22.55 -4.44
CA LEU A 64 -3.17 23.12 -4.66
C LEU A 64 -3.07 23.91 -5.98
N GLY A 65 -4.07 23.79 -6.87
CA GLY A 65 -4.06 24.41 -8.18
C GLY A 65 -3.08 23.75 -9.16
N VAL A 66 -2.86 22.43 -9.04
CA VAL A 66 -1.94 21.67 -9.89
C VAL A 66 -2.64 20.43 -10.46
N LYS A 67 -1.96 19.73 -11.37
CA LYS A 67 -2.45 18.47 -11.93
C LYS A 67 -1.91 17.28 -11.13
N PRO A 68 -2.71 16.25 -10.86
CA PRO A 68 -2.19 15.03 -10.24
C PRO A 68 -1.43 14.19 -11.26
N LYS A 69 -0.31 13.63 -10.82
CA LYS A 69 0.45 12.64 -11.60
C LYS A 69 0.55 11.37 -10.77
N TYR A 70 -0.16 10.35 -11.18
CA TYR A 70 -0.19 9.09 -10.46
C TYR A 70 0.98 8.20 -10.84
N VAL A 71 1.59 7.56 -9.84
CA VAL A 71 2.70 6.62 -10.00
C VAL A 71 2.31 5.34 -9.27
N SER A 72 2.25 4.23 -9.99
CA SER A 72 1.93 2.92 -9.38
C SER A 72 3.01 2.51 -8.38
N VAL A 73 2.59 1.99 -7.23
CA VAL A 73 3.51 1.55 -6.19
C VAL A 73 3.03 0.20 -5.61
N ASP A 74 3.98 -0.68 -5.31
CA ASP A 74 3.73 -1.89 -4.54
C ASP A 74 3.76 -1.55 -3.04
N ALA A 75 3.06 -2.33 -2.23
CA ALA A 75 2.93 -2.06 -0.79
C ALA A 75 4.30 -1.94 -0.08
N ALA A 76 5.28 -2.76 -0.48
CA ALA A 76 6.61 -2.77 0.11
C ALA A 76 7.41 -1.49 -0.20
N ASN A 77 7.07 -0.77 -1.28
CA ASN A 77 7.85 0.38 -1.76
C ASN A 77 7.24 1.74 -1.40
N ARG A 78 6.14 1.76 -0.63
CA ARG A 78 5.40 3.01 -0.32
C ARG A 78 6.25 4.07 0.36
N ALA A 79 7.05 3.67 1.37
CA ALA A 79 7.96 4.60 2.06
C ALA A 79 9.14 4.98 1.16
N GLU A 80 9.72 4.02 0.44
CA GLU A 80 10.89 4.25 -0.41
C GLU A 80 10.61 5.28 -1.51
N PHE A 81 9.41 5.29 -2.09
CA PHE A 81 9.05 6.26 -3.12
C PHE A 81 9.04 7.70 -2.58
N LEU A 82 8.70 7.88 -1.30
CA LEU A 82 8.80 9.17 -0.62
C LEU A 82 10.27 9.53 -0.31
N ILE A 83 11.00 8.60 0.30
CA ILE A 83 12.41 8.79 0.72
C ILE A 83 13.30 9.14 -0.48
N SER A 84 13.07 8.48 -1.62
CA SER A 84 13.83 8.73 -2.85
C SER A 84 13.34 9.94 -3.65
N ASN A 85 12.31 10.65 -3.15
CA ASN A 85 11.69 11.80 -3.83
C ASN A 85 11.13 11.43 -5.22
N LYS A 86 10.74 10.19 -5.42
CA LYS A 86 10.06 9.73 -6.64
C LYS A 86 8.65 10.30 -6.72
N VAL A 87 8.01 10.48 -5.55
CA VAL A 87 6.70 11.10 -5.40
C VAL A 87 6.71 12.14 -4.27
N ASP A 88 5.71 12.99 -4.25
CA ASP A 88 5.54 14.01 -3.21
C ASP A 88 4.69 13.49 -2.05
N ILE A 89 3.68 12.68 -2.36
CA ILE A 89 2.80 12.06 -1.36
C ILE A 89 2.49 10.60 -1.76
N THR A 90 2.08 9.82 -0.77
CA THR A 90 1.60 8.45 -0.98
C THR A 90 0.16 8.34 -0.47
N LEU A 91 -0.74 7.99 -1.38
CA LEU A 91 -2.15 7.67 -1.09
C LEU A 91 -2.39 6.23 -1.54
N ALA A 92 -1.97 5.28 -0.70
CA ALA A 92 -1.98 3.87 -1.06
C ALA A 92 -2.32 3.01 0.16
N ASN A 93 -3.42 3.37 0.83
CA ASN A 93 -3.89 2.62 2.01
C ASN A 93 -2.74 2.40 3.00
N PHE A 94 -1.98 3.47 3.28
CA PHE A 94 -0.73 3.38 4.05
C PHE A 94 -1.00 3.60 5.54
N THR A 95 -1.21 2.51 6.26
CA THR A 95 -1.52 2.52 7.70
C THR A 95 -0.38 3.16 8.50
N VAL A 96 -0.75 4.06 9.41
CA VAL A 96 0.20 4.70 10.34
C VAL A 96 0.68 3.65 11.35
N THR A 97 2.00 3.47 11.44
CA THR A 97 2.63 2.63 12.46
C THR A 97 3.87 3.36 12.99
N ASP A 98 4.30 3.02 14.21
CA ASP A 98 5.48 3.65 14.82
C ASP A 98 6.75 3.39 13.99
N GLU A 99 6.85 2.22 13.38
CA GLU A 99 8.00 1.89 12.52
C GLU A 99 8.02 2.76 11.25
N ARG A 100 6.85 2.98 10.65
CA ARG A 100 6.74 3.82 9.44
C ARG A 100 6.96 5.31 9.76
N LYS A 101 6.54 5.77 10.95
CA LYS A 101 6.78 7.15 11.40
C LYS A 101 8.28 7.48 11.55
N LYS A 102 9.12 6.47 11.73
CA LYS A 102 10.58 6.66 11.80
C LYS A 102 11.17 6.99 10.42
N GLN A 103 10.43 6.73 9.35
CA GLN A 103 10.90 6.85 7.98
C GLN A 103 10.23 7.99 7.21
N VAL A 104 8.94 8.23 7.45
CA VAL A 104 8.14 9.22 6.72
C VAL A 104 7.14 9.91 7.66
N ASP A 105 6.75 11.11 7.29
CA ASP A 105 5.70 11.85 8.01
C ASP A 105 4.31 11.46 7.51
N PHE A 106 3.34 11.51 8.41
CA PHE A 106 1.94 11.20 8.12
C PHE A 106 1.07 12.44 8.38
N ALA A 107 0.16 12.72 7.46
CA ALA A 107 -0.91 13.68 7.65
C ALA A 107 -2.04 13.05 8.48
N LEU A 108 -3.13 13.79 8.67
CA LEU A 108 -4.30 13.28 9.39
C LEU A 108 -4.87 12.04 8.67
N PRO A 109 -5.25 10.99 9.41
CA PRO A 109 -5.86 9.80 8.80
C PRO A 109 -7.17 10.15 8.09
N TYR A 110 -7.34 9.66 6.87
CA TYR A 110 -8.52 9.94 6.05
C TYR A 110 -9.49 8.76 5.97
N MET A 111 -9.11 7.59 6.52
CA MET A 111 -10.02 6.43 6.58
C MET A 111 -9.60 5.48 7.69
N LYS A 112 -10.54 4.64 8.12
CA LYS A 112 -10.28 3.49 8.99
C LYS A 112 -10.41 2.21 8.17
N VAL A 113 -9.47 1.30 8.35
CA VAL A 113 -9.48 0.00 7.67
C VAL A 113 -9.40 -1.12 8.71
N SER A 114 -9.94 -2.27 8.35
CA SER A 114 -9.82 -3.50 9.13
C SER A 114 -9.18 -4.57 8.27
N ILE A 115 -8.46 -5.48 8.92
CA ILE A 115 -7.84 -6.63 8.27
C ILE A 115 -8.75 -7.83 8.52
N GLY A 116 -9.11 -8.53 7.46
CA GLY A 116 -9.89 -9.75 7.54
C GLY A 116 -9.25 -10.88 6.76
N VAL A 117 -9.66 -12.09 7.07
CA VAL A 117 -9.26 -13.28 6.30
C VAL A 117 -10.47 -13.71 5.46
N VAL A 118 -10.23 -13.82 4.15
CA VAL A 118 -11.23 -14.36 3.22
C VAL A 118 -11.00 -15.87 3.12
N SER A 119 -12.06 -16.63 3.32
CA SER A 119 -12.06 -18.09 3.20
C SER A 119 -13.20 -18.55 2.31
N PRO A 120 -13.14 -19.78 1.76
CA PRO A 120 -14.28 -20.35 1.02
C PRO A 120 -15.55 -20.40 1.88
N LYS A 121 -16.71 -20.22 1.26
CA LYS A 121 -18.00 -20.19 1.96
C LYS A 121 -18.30 -21.49 2.74
N ASP A 122 -17.83 -22.61 2.21
CA ASP A 122 -18.00 -23.94 2.82
C ASP A 122 -16.97 -24.25 3.92
N LYS A 123 -16.00 -23.34 4.12
CA LYS A 123 -14.91 -23.51 5.11
C LYS A 123 -14.61 -22.18 5.81
N VAL A 124 -15.63 -21.60 6.41
CA VAL A 124 -15.53 -20.28 7.07
C VAL A 124 -14.58 -20.38 8.27
N ILE A 125 -13.59 -19.50 8.30
CA ILE A 125 -12.68 -19.34 9.44
C ILE A 125 -13.31 -18.37 10.44
N LYS A 126 -13.51 -18.82 11.66
CA LYS A 126 -14.15 -18.04 12.73
C LYS A 126 -13.15 -17.57 13.78
N ASP A 127 -12.01 -18.24 13.89
CA ASP A 127 -10.98 -17.92 14.87
C ASP A 127 -9.61 -18.02 14.21
N VAL A 128 -8.69 -17.16 14.63
CA VAL A 128 -7.31 -17.14 14.09
C VAL A 128 -6.58 -18.47 14.34
N LYS A 129 -6.92 -19.18 15.41
CA LYS A 129 -6.33 -20.49 15.73
C LYS A 129 -6.60 -21.53 14.64
N GLU A 130 -7.70 -21.39 13.90
CA GLU A 130 -8.04 -22.30 12.80
C GLU A 130 -7.10 -22.13 11.60
N LEU A 131 -6.26 -21.08 11.61
CA LEU A 131 -5.26 -20.83 10.56
C LEU A 131 -3.99 -21.66 10.79
N GLU A 132 -3.78 -22.20 12.00
CA GLU A 132 -2.61 -23.03 12.29
C GLU A 132 -2.54 -24.22 11.36
N GLY A 133 -1.35 -24.46 10.80
CA GLY A 133 -1.11 -25.53 9.84
C GLY A 133 -1.61 -25.22 8.42
N LYS A 134 -2.20 -24.04 8.21
CA LYS A 134 -2.69 -23.63 6.89
C LYS A 134 -1.74 -22.61 6.25
N THR A 135 -1.87 -22.43 4.94
CA THR A 135 -1.14 -21.40 4.19
C THR A 135 -2.04 -20.18 4.02
N LEU A 136 -1.54 -19.02 4.44
CA LEU A 136 -2.23 -17.75 4.37
C LEU A 136 -1.54 -16.84 3.35
N ILE A 137 -2.29 -16.36 2.37
CA ILE A 137 -1.76 -15.46 1.34
C ILE A 137 -1.75 -14.03 1.90
N VAL A 138 -0.60 -13.37 1.83
CA VAL A 138 -0.42 -11.97 2.26
C VAL A 138 0.35 -11.19 1.19
N THR A 139 0.20 -9.88 1.20
CA THR A 139 1.01 -8.97 0.35
C THR A 139 2.19 -8.45 1.17
N LYS A 140 3.37 -8.43 0.56
CA LYS A 140 4.60 -7.95 1.20
C LYS A 140 4.48 -6.46 1.55
N GLY A 141 5.06 -6.07 2.70
CA GLY A 141 5.07 -4.68 3.15
C GLY A 141 3.78 -4.22 3.79
N THR A 142 2.86 -5.15 4.11
CA THR A 142 1.58 -4.83 4.74
C THR A 142 1.63 -5.05 6.25
N THR A 143 0.73 -4.38 6.97
CA THR A 143 0.55 -4.60 8.41
C THR A 143 0.10 -6.02 8.71
N ALA A 144 -0.61 -6.66 7.77
CA ALA A 144 -1.04 -8.06 7.90
C ALA A 144 0.16 -9.00 7.93
N GLU A 145 1.12 -8.81 7.02
CA GLU A 145 2.37 -9.60 7.00
C GLU A 145 3.07 -9.52 8.36
N THR A 146 3.34 -8.31 8.82
CA THR A 146 4.02 -8.08 10.10
C THR A 146 3.24 -8.68 11.28
N TYR A 147 1.93 -8.52 11.29
CA TYR A 147 1.07 -9.03 12.35
C TYR A 147 1.16 -10.55 12.46
N PHE A 148 1.02 -11.27 11.35
CA PHE A 148 1.05 -12.73 11.36
C PHE A 148 2.45 -13.27 11.66
N GLU A 149 3.50 -12.66 11.11
CA GLU A 149 4.88 -13.06 11.42
C GLU A 149 5.19 -12.94 12.92
N LYS A 150 4.75 -11.84 13.53
CA LYS A 150 5.04 -11.55 14.94
C LYS A 150 4.21 -12.40 15.89
N ASN A 151 2.91 -12.52 15.62
CA ASN A 151 1.97 -13.11 16.59
C ASN A 151 1.64 -14.58 16.32
N TYR A 152 1.82 -15.04 15.08
CA TYR A 152 1.46 -16.40 14.67
C TYR A 152 2.53 -17.02 13.76
N PRO A 153 3.76 -17.23 14.30
CA PRO A 153 4.89 -17.69 13.48
C PRO A 153 4.70 -19.10 12.91
N ASN A 154 3.76 -19.87 13.44
CA ASN A 154 3.45 -21.25 12.96
C ASN A 154 2.51 -21.25 11.75
N ILE A 155 1.92 -20.11 11.39
CA ILE A 155 1.10 -19.99 10.18
C ILE A 155 2.04 -19.77 9.00
N LYS A 156 1.93 -20.62 7.97
CA LYS A 156 2.76 -20.48 6.77
C LYS A 156 2.23 -19.32 5.93
N LEU A 157 3.09 -18.32 5.66
CA LEU A 157 2.73 -17.18 4.82
C LEU A 157 3.24 -17.40 3.40
N GLN A 158 2.34 -17.24 2.43
CA GLN A 158 2.69 -17.16 1.01
C GLN A 158 2.61 -15.70 0.60
N LYS A 159 3.76 -15.12 0.27
CA LYS A 159 3.89 -13.66 0.10
C LYS A 159 3.96 -13.26 -1.36
N TYR A 160 3.18 -12.26 -1.74
CA TYR A 160 3.15 -11.69 -3.09
C TYR A 160 3.47 -10.20 -3.06
N ASP A 161 4.03 -9.69 -4.15
CA ASP A 161 4.37 -8.27 -4.27
C ASP A 161 3.13 -7.41 -4.55
N GLN A 162 2.14 -7.97 -5.25
CA GLN A 162 0.96 -7.24 -5.75
C GLN A 162 -0.34 -7.89 -5.30
N TYR A 163 -1.37 -7.07 -5.25
CA TYR A 163 -2.74 -7.54 -4.91
C TYR A 163 -3.42 -8.31 -6.02
N UNK A 164 -3.12 -8.03 -7.02
CA UNK A 164 -3.68 -8.63 -8.17
C UNK A 164 -3.14 -9.94 -8.48
N UNK A 165 -2.18 -9.98 -8.08
CA UNK A 165 -1.53 -11.17 -8.25
C UNK A 165 -2.03 -12.18 -7.33
N UNK A 166 -2.56 -11.71 -6.79
CA UNK A 166 -3.10 -12.48 -5.97
C UNK A 166 -3.93 -13.32 -6.61
N UNK A 167 -3.39 -13.60 -7.43
CA UNK A 167 -3.99 -14.39 -8.09
C UNK A 167 -5.20 -14.74 -7.56
N MET A 168 -5.87 -15.21 -8.21
CA MET A 168 -7.09 -15.82 -7.74
C MET A 168 -6.74 -16.95 -6.76
N PRO A 169 -7.08 -16.79 -5.51
CA PRO A 169 -6.83 -17.90 -4.57
C PRO A 169 -7.49 -19.17 -5.13
N THR A 170 -6.76 -20.25 -5.07
CA THR A 170 -7.35 -21.54 -5.39
C THR A 170 -8.55 -21.77 -4.47
N LYS A 171 -9.44 -22.66 -4.82
CA LYS A 171 -10.66 -22.98 -4.05
C LYS A 171 -10.38 -23.26 -2.54
N HIS A 172 -9.11 -23.44 -2.18
CA HIS A 172 -8.70 -23.79 -0.81
C HIS A 172 -7.76 -22.75 -0.17
N SER A 173 -7.51 -21.63 -0.84
CA SER A 173 -6.58 -20.62 -0.32
C SER A 173 -7.28 -19.67 0.64
N LEU A 174 -6.56 -19.29 1.70
CA LEU A 174 -6.97 -18.24 2.64
C LEU A 174 -6.16 -16.98 2.30
N MET A 175 -6.82 -15.86 2.28
CA MET A 175 -6.17 -14.60 1.89
C MET A 175 -6.50 -13.49 2.87
N VAL A 176 -5.47 -12.73 3.25
CA VAL A 176 -5.67 -11.54 4.07
C VAL A 176 -6.02 -10.36 3.17
N VAL A 177 -7.07 -9.64 3.55
CA VAL A 177 -7.49 -8.42 2.85
C VAL A 177 -7.64 -7.27 3.85
N ALA A 178 -7.30 -6.08 3.40
CA ALA A 178 -7.61 -4.84 4.12
C ALA A 178 -8.80 -4.19 3.41
N MET A 179 -9.84 -3.87 4.17
CA MET A 179 -11.07 -3.28 3.64
C MET A 179 -11.48 -2.09 4.49
N PRO A 180 -12.14 -1.08 3.93
CA PRO A 180 -12.78 -0.06 4.74
C PRO A 180 -13.71 -0.72 5.76
N SER A 181 -13.69 -0.25 7.00
CA SER A 181 -14.43 -0.88 8.11
C SER A 181 -15.92 -1.05 7.80
N GLN A 182 -16.50 -0.10 7.09
CA GLN A 182 -17.92 -0.16 6.70
C GLN A 182 -18.22 -1.29 5.70
N GLN A 183 -17.30 -1.64 4.83
CA GLN A 183 -17.49 -2.72 3.85
C GLN A 183 -17.46 -4.11 4.47
N ILE A 184 -16.75 -4.28 5.56
CA ILE A 184 -16.71 -5.56 6.29
C ILE A 184 -18.12 -5.90 6.81
N ILE A 185 -18.81 -4.90 7.38
CA ILE A 185 -20.16 -5.08 7.90
C ILE A 185 -21.14 -5.47 6.77
N GLN A 186 -21.04 -4.80 5.61
CA GLN A 186 -21.91 -5.12 4.46
C GLN A 186 -21.68 -6.52 3.91
N LYS A 187 -20.44 -6.96 3.77
CA LYS A 187 -20.13 -8.30 3.25
C LYS A 187 -20.59 -9.40 4.20
N PHE A 188 -20.47 -9.17 5.51
CA PHE A 188 -20.97 -10.10 6.52
C PHE A 188 -22.48 -10.22 6.50
N LEU A 189 -23.20 -9.10 6.29
CA LEU A 189 -24.65 -9.07 6.27
C LEU A 189 -25.27 -9.62 4.97
N LEU A 190 -24.56 -9.50 3.84
CA LEU A 190 -25.06 -9.93 2.53
C LEU A 190 -24.65 -11.36 2.16
N GLY A 191 -23.86 -12.04 2.98
CA GLY A 191 -23.48 -13.43 2.74
C GLY A 191 -22.65 -13.66 1.46
N LEU A 192 -21.89 -12.64 1.01
CA LEU A 192 -21.04 -12.73 -0.17
C LEU A 192 -19.68 -13.37 0.13
#